data_2288fc1281369f2568796fbab023cf82
#
_entry.id   2288fc1281369f2568796fbab023cf82
#
_cell.length_a   1.000
_cell.length_b   1.000
_cell.length_c   1.000
_cell.angle_alpha   90.00
_cell.angle_beta   90.00
_cell.angle_gamma   90.00
#
_symmetry.space_group_name_H-M   'P 1'
#
loop_
_entity.id
_entity.type
_entity.pdbx_description
1 polymer ?
#
loop_
_entity_poly.entity_id
_entity_poly.type
_entity_poly.pdbx_seq_one_letter_code
_entity_poly.pdbx_strand_id
1 'polypeptide(L)'
;MSAAGHRCGGIDVHHHAITERYRERMRSRAGVAGIPAIPEWSAESALAWLDAVGIERALLSPAARGFGAGEVDEVVDFARAAHDDLLGLRERHPERFGVLAPLPLPALEEALAHAERALRHDGADGIALLTQYAGQHVGRPEWDDLLAVLDDHGALVHVHPTAPAGAPLRDLQGPHLVEYVFDTTRVAVLLARRHVFTRFPRIRWIFAHGGGTLPYVAERLDDPPGTVDGGDRFADLLRVSCFDTALLGRPALAALAEFAGADRIVFGSDAPFIHGDRIKNLMHIQDLIRLGGATTPSDGGR
;
A
#
# COMPACT_ATOMS: atom_id res chain seq x y z
N MET A 1 -22.18 29.97 14.20
CA MET A 1 -21.70 29.01 15.19
C MET A 1 -21.17 27.80 14.42
N SER A 2 -19.86 27.73 14.24
CA SER A 2 -19.19 26.66 13.50
C SER A 2 -19.23 25.38 14.32
N ALA A 3 -19.81 24.31 13.76
CA ALA A 3 -19.73 22.99 14.34
C ALA A 3 -18.26 22.52 14.21
N ALA A 4 -17.52 22.61 15.30
CA ALA A 4 -16.24 21.93 15.44
C ALA A 4 -16.54 20.42 15.40
N GLY A 5 -16.50 19.83 14.20
CA GLY A 5 -16.58 18.38 14.03
C GLY A 5 -15.44 17.74 14.81
N HIS A 6 -15.76 16.84 15.72
CA HIS A 6 -14.78 16.02 16.42
C HIS A 6 -14.00 15.24 15.37
N ARG A 7 -12.71 15.60 15.21
CA ARG A 7 -11.77 14.81 14.41
C ARG A 7 -11.62 13.47 15.12
N CYS A 8 -12.09 12.44 14.49
CA CYS A 8 -11.83 11.08 14.96
C CYS A 8 -10.46 10.71 14.42
N GLY A 9 -9.42 10.78 15.27
CA GLY A 9 -8.04 10.48 14.92
C GLY A 9 -7.90 9.21 14.09
N GLY A 10 -7.63 9.38 12.80
CA GLY A 10 -7.41 8.28 11.87
C GLY A 10 -6.27 8.62 10.93
N ILE A 11 -5.55 7.60 10.50
CA ILE A 11 -4.47 7.71 9.53
C ILE A 11 -4.95 7.07 8.22
N ASP A 12 -4.83 7.81 7.12
CA ASP A 12 -4.93 7.27 5.77
C ASP A 12 -3.57 6.70 5.37
N VAL A 13 -3.46 5.38 5.29
CA VAL A 13 -2.20 4.69 4.98
C VAL A 13 -1.95 4.55 3.48
N HIS A 14 -2.91 4.96 2.63
CA HIS A 14 -2.88 4.80 1.19
C HIS A 14 -3.33 6.09 0.49
N HIS A 15 -2.42 7.04 0.40
CA HIS A 15 -2.67 8.34 -0.23
C HIS A 15 -1.53 8.72 -1.18
N HIS A 16 -1.86 8.99 -2.44
CA HIS A 16 -0.87 9.30 -3.46
C HIS A 16 -0.64 10.80 -3.60
N ALA A 17 0.63 11.21 -3.53
CA ALA A 17 1.05 12.55 -3.88
C ALA A 17 1.42 12.60 -5.37
N ILE A 18 0.72 13.45 -6.11
CA ILE A 18 0.96 13.67 -7.54
C ILE A 18 1.73 15.00 -7.70
N THR A 19 3.02 14.97 -7.36
CA THR A 19 3.89 16.15 -7.44
C THR A 19 4.13 16.57 -8.89
N GLU A 20 4.61 17.80 -9.15
CA GLU A 20 4.89 18.25 -10.52
C GLU A 20 5.98 17.39 -11.16
N ARG A 21 7.00 17.00 -10.42
CA ARG A 21 8.06 16.08 -10.89
C ARG A 21 7.50 14.73 -11.33
N TYR A 22 6.53 14.18 -10.57
CA TYR A 22 5.82 12.97 -10.98
C TYR A 22 5.05 13.20 -12.29
N ARG A 23 4.36 14.36 -12.45
CA ARG A 23 3.64 14.69 -13.68
C ARG A 23 4.58 14.81 -14.88
N GLU A 24 5.74 15.44 -14.72
CA GLU A 24 6.77 15.57 -15.76
C GLU A 24 7.27 14.20 -16.21
N ARG A 25 7.56 13.32 -15.26
CA ARG A 25 7.95 11.92 -15.55
C ARG A 25 6.87 11.19 -16.34
N MET A 26 5.60 11.39 -15.99
CA MET A 26 4.50 10.76 -16.73
C MET A 26 4.29 11.37 -18.12
N ARG A 27 4.44 12.68 -18.28
CA ARG A 27 4.38 13.34 -19.60
C ARG A 27 5.49 12.88 -20.54
N SER A 28 6.71 12.72 -20.04
CA SER A 28 7.82 12.22 -20.85
C SER A 28 7.62 10.78 -21.35
N ARG A 29 6.69 10.05 -20.76
CA ARG A 29 6.34 8.67 -21.11
C ARG A 29 4.95 8.54 -21.77
N ALA A 30 4.31 9.64 -22.13
CA ALA A 30 2.94 9.71 -22.66
C ALA A 30 2.72 9.09 -24.06
N GLY A 31 3.66 8.31 -24.59
CA GLY A 31 3.48 7.49 -25.80
C GLY A 31 2.98 6.07 -25.56
N VAL A 32 2.78 5.67 -24.29
CA VAL A 32 2.31 4.34 -23.95
C VAL A 32 0.78 4.35 -23.86
N ALA A 33 0.12 3.75 -24.85
CA ALA A 33 -1.34 3.65 -24.90
C ALA A 33 -1.95 3.06 -23.62
N GLY A 34 -3.05 3.65 -23.12
CA GLY A 34 -3.81 3.12 -21.98
C GLY A 34 -3.48 3.72 -20.62
N ILE A 35 -2.79 4.88 -20.57
CA ILE A 35 -2.58 5.60 -19.31
C ILE A 35 -3.85 6.43 -19.02
N PRO A 36 -4.63 6.14 -17.95
CA PRO A 36 -5.69 7.04 -17.50
C PRO A 36 -5.13 8.43 -17.22
N ALA A 37 -5.97 9.46 -17.36
CA ALA A 37 -5.58 10.82 -17.00
C ALA A 37 -5.03 10.85 -15.57
N ILE A 38 -3.89 11.52 -15.38
CA ILE A 38 -3.34 11.75 -14.05
C ILE A 38 -4.24 12.77 -13.36
N PRO A 39 -4.80 12.45 -12.18
CA PRO A 39 -5.70 13.38 -11.49
C PRO A 39 -4.95 14.65 -11.07
N GLU A 40 -5.69 15.76 -11.00
CA GLU A 40 -5.19 16.97 -10.39
C GLU A 40 -5.00 16.74 -8.89
N TRP A 41 -3.88 17.24 -8.36
CA TRP A 41 -3.53 17.11 -6.96
C TRP A 41 -2.68 18.30 -6.51
N SER A 42 -2.91 18.75 -5.29
CA SER A 42 -2.03 19.68 -4.56
C SER A 42 -2.09 19.34 -3.07
N ALA A 43 -1.13 19.85 -2.30
CA ALA A 43 -1.15 19.67 -0.83
C ALA A 43 -2.43 20.26 -0.24
N GLU A 44 -2.87 21.43 -0.72
CA GLU A 44 -4.09 22.08 -0.26
C GLU A 44 -5.33 21.24 -0.56
N SER A 45 -5.43 20.65 -1.76
CA SER A 45 -6.56 19.78 -2.12
C SER A 45 -6.57 18.49 -1.28
N ALA A 46 -5.40 17.92 -0.99
CA ALA A 46 -5.27 16.77 -0.11
C ALA A 46 -5.68 17.08 1.33
N LEU A 47 -5.24 18.23 1.87
CA LEU A 47 -5.63 18.68 3.21
C LEU A 47 -7.12 18.94 3.31
N ALA A 48 -7.72 19.62 2.33
CA ALA A 48 -9.15 19.86 2.27
C ALA A 48 -9.94 18.55 2.20
N TRP A 49 -9.43 17.56 1.47
CA TRP A 49 -10.03 16.23 1.42
C TRP A 49 -9.94 15.52 2.76
N LEU A 50 -8.78 15.50 3.42
CA LEU A 50 -8.61 14.92 4.76
C LEU A 50 -9.57 15.53 5.78
N ASP A 51 -9.71 16.86 5.75
CA ASP A 51 -10.65 17.58 6.61
C ASP A 51 -12.11 17.20 6.33
N ALA A 52 -12.47 17.07 5.05
CA ALA A 52 -13.83 16.70 4.65
C ALA A 52 -14.23 15.28 5.08
N VAL A 53 -13.27 14.35 5.14
CA VAL A 53 -13.50 12.96 5.58
C VAL A 53 -13.16 12.71 7.05
N GLY A 54 -12.69 13.72 7.77
CA GLY A 54 -12.38 13.63 9.21
C GLY A 54 -11.11 12.83 9.52
N ILE A 55 -10.17 12.74 8.59
CA ILE A 55 -8.87 12.07 8.77
C ILE A 55 -7.82 13.08 9.22
N GLU A 56 -7.06 12.73 10.25
CA GLU A 56 -6.05 13.63 10.81
C GLU A 56 -4.78 13.68 9.97
N ARG A 57 -4.30 12.52 9.50
CA ARG A 57 -3.00 12.37 8.86
C ARG A 57 -3.08 11.41 7.67
N ALA A 58 -2.30 11.68 6.62
CA ALA A 58 -2.08 10.73 5.53
C ALA A 58 -0.60 10.34 5.44
N LEU A 59 -0.33 9.06 5.17
CA LEU A 59 0.97 8.59 4.73
C LEU A 59 1.04 8.74 3.21
N LEU A 60 1.85 9.69 2.76
CA LEU A 60 2.00 9.99 1.34
C LEU A 60 2.97 9.01 0.69
N SER A 61 2.57 8.46 -0.45
CA SER A 61 3.44 7.74 -1.38
C SER A 61 3.31 8.33 -2.78
N PRO A 62 4.31 8.20 -3.67
CA PRO A 62 4.07 8.52 -5.07
C PRO A 62 3.15 7.46 -5.67
N ALA A 63 2.43 7.80 -6.74
CA ALA A 63 1.64 6.79 -7.45
C ALA A 63 2.55 5.76 -8.13
N ALA A 64 2.09 4.50 -8.23
CA ALA A 64 2.90 3.35 -8.63
C ALA A 64 3.53 3.46 -10.02
N ARG A 65 2.93 4.23 -10.93
CA ARG A 65 3.40 4.33 -12.31
C ARG A 65 4.72 5.09 -12.40
N GLY A 66 5.58 4.64 -13.31
CA GLY A 66 6.86 5.28 -13.58
C GLY A 66 8.03 4.74 -12.77
N PHE A 67 7.76 3.94 -11.74
CA PHE A 67 8.78 3.21 -11.00
C PHE A 67 9.11 1.88 -11.67
N GLY A 68 10.36 1.44 -11.56
CA GLY A 68 10.83 0.17 -12.11
C GLY A 68 10.92 0.13 -13.64
N ALA A 69 10.81 1.26 -14.34
CA ALA A 69 10.88 1.33 -15.79
C ALA A 69 11.85 2.44 -16.24
N GLY A 70 12.78 2.12 -17.12
CA GLY A 70 13.84 3.01 -17.64
C GLY A 70 15.23 2.49 -17.35
N GLU A 71 16.22 3.27 -17.74
CA GLU A 71 17.61 3.01 -17.39
C GLU A 71 17.82 3.15 -15.88
N VAL A 72 18.80 2.45 -15.33
CA VAL A 72 19.06 2.38 -13.88
C VAL A 72 19.18 3.78 -13.27
N ASP A 73 19.99 4.64 -13.85
CA ASP A 73 20.22 6.00 -13.35
C ASP A 73 18.93 6.82 -13.32
N GLU A 74 18.08 6.70 -14.35
CA GLU A 74 16.78 7.39 -14.39
C GLU A 74 15.82 6.89 -13.28
N VAL A 75 15.85 5.61 -12.98
CA VAL A 75 15.02 5.02 -11.91
C VAL A 75 15.49 5.51 -10.55
N VAL A 76 16.80 5.54 -10.34
CA VAL A 76 17.44 6.01 -9.09
C VAL A 76 17.14 7.49 -8.87
N ASP A 77 17.38 8.33 -9.87
CA ASP A 77 17.16 9.78 -9.78
C ASP A 77 15.69 10.10 -9.53
N PHE A 78 14.80 9.38 -10.23
CA PHE A 78 13.36 9.58 -10.05
C PHE A 78 12.89 9.18 -8.66
N ALA A 79 13.33 8.04 -8.12
CA ALA A 79 12.94 7.58 -6.79
C ALA A 79 13.44 8.54 -5.69
N ARG A 80 14.70 8.99 -5.79
CA ARG A 80 15.28 9.97 -4.87
C ARG A 80 14.52 11.30 -4.91
N ALA A 81 14.29 11.81 -6.11
CA ALA A 81 13.59 13.06 -6.30
C ALA A 81 12.13 13.01 -5.84
N ALA A 82 11.43 11.89 -6.05
CA ALA A 82 10.09 11.68 -5.53
C ALA A 82 10.08 11.63 -3.99
N HIS A 83 11.09 10.99 -3.38
CA HIS A 83 11.24 11.00 -1.93
C HIS A 83 11.47 12.40 -1.38
N ASP A 84 12.38 13.19 -1.99
CA ASP A 84 12.64 14.57 -1.58
C ASP A 84 11.39 15.46 -1.68
N ASP A 85 10.55 15.28 -2.71
CA ASP A 85 9.26 15.96 -2.84
C ASP A 85 8.32 15.63 -1.65
N LEU A 86 8.24 14.36 -1.25
CA LEU A 86 7.42 13.93 -0.11
C LEU A 86 7.93 14.48 1.21
N LEU A 87 9.25 14.50 1.42
CA LEU A 87 9.87 15.12 2.59
C LEU A 87 9.53 16.61 2.68
N GLY A 88 9.62 17.34 1.55
CA GLY A 88 9.24 18.74 1.49
C GLY A 88 7.75 18.99 1.76
N LEU A 89 6.86 18.07 1.38
CA LEU A 89 5.43 18.12 1.75
C LEU A 89 5.23 17.93 3.26
N ARG A 90 5.92 16.97 3.87
CA ARG A 90 5.89 16.73 5.31
C ARG A 90 6.46 17.91 6.10
N GLU A 91 7.57 18.49 5.68
CA GLU A 91 8.16 19.67 6.35
C GLU A 91 7.17 20.85 6.42
N ARG A 92 6.37 21.06 5.38
CA ARG A 92 5.35 22.12 5.36
C ARG A 92 4.11 21.77 6.20
N HIS A 93 3.82 20.48 6.39
CA HIS A 93 2.61 20.01 7.07
C HIS A 93 2.91 18.79 7.96
N PRO A 94 3.78 18.92 8.99
CA PRO A 94 4.32 17.78 9.74
C PRO A 94 3.26 16.98 10.51
N GLU A 95 2.19 17.65 10.98
CA GLU A 95 1.08 17.00 11.69
C GLU A 95 0.09 16.30 10.75
N ARG A 96 0.15 16.60 9.45
CA ARG A 96 -0.85 16.15 8.48
C ARG A 96 -0.31 15.10 7.51
N PHE A 97 0.97 15.14 7.19
CA PHE A 97 1.59 14.24 6.25
C PHE A 97 2.71 13.42 6.88
N GLY A 98 2.69 12.12 6.63
CA GLY A 98 3.80 11.20 6.78
C GLY A 98 4.34 10.80 5.42
N VAL A 99 5.45 10.08 5.40
CA VAL A 99 6.15 9.69 4.17
C VAL A 99 6.38 8.19 4.12
N LEU A 100 5.89 7.56 3.05
CA LEU A 100 6.31 6.24 2.63
C LEU A 100 7.31 6.41 1.48
N ALA A 101 8.58 6.15 1.75
CA ALA A 101 9.66 6.37 0.79
C ALA A 101 9.59 5.34 -0.36
N PRO A 102 9.58 5.78 -1.64
CA PRO A 102 9.71 4.86 -2.77
C PRO A 102 11.15 4.36 -2.89
N LEU A 103 11.33 3.14 -3.39
CA LEU A 103 12.65 2.57 -3.61
C LEU A 103 13.02 2.56 -5.10
N PRO A 104 14.31 2.78 -5.44
CA PRO A 104 14.81 2.79 -6.81
C PRO A 104 15.00 1.37 -7.38
N LEU A 105 14.05 0.47 -7.14
CA LEU A 105 14.10 -0.88 -7.67
C LEU A 105 13.83 -0.89 -9.20
N PRO A 106 14.45 -1.78 -9.96
CA PRO A 106 15.21 -2.97 -9.54
C PRO A 106 16.70 -2.75 -9.24
N ALA A 107 17.19 -1.51 -9.11
CA ALA A 107 18.57 -1.22 -8.74
C ALA A 107 18.78 -1.56 -7.25
N LEU A 108 19.15 -2.81 -6.94
CA LEU A 108 19.10 -3.33 -5.57
C LEU A 108 20.08 -2.63 -4.64
N GLU A 109 21.33 -2.40 -5.08
CA GLU A 109 22.35 -1.74 -4.25
C GLU A 109 21.90 -0.34 -3.84
N GLU A 110 21.40 0.44 -4.80
CA GLU A 110 20.87 1.78 -4.57
C GLU A 110 19.60 1.74 -3.71
N ALA A 111 18.78 0.72 -3.86
CA ALA A 111 17.57 0.55 -3.05
C ALA A 111 17.92 0.23 -1.59
N LEU A 112 18.92 -0.58 -1.33
CA LEU A 112 19.43 -0.85 0.02
C LEU A 112 19.93 0.44 0.69
N ALA A 113 20.81 1.17 0.01
CA ALA A 113 21.33 2.44 0.51
C ALA A 113 20.22 3.49 0.73
N HIS A 114 19.23 3.53 -0.17
CA HIS A 114 18.11 4.46 -0.07
C HIS A 114 17.17 4.10 1.08
N ALA A 115 16.86 2.81 1.29
CA ALA A 115 16.05 2.35 2.40
C ALA A 115 16.68 2.68 3.76
N GLU A 116 18.00 2.40 3.91
CA GLU A 116 18.76 2.78 5.10
C GLU A 116 18.69 4.28 5.37
N ARG A 117 18.94 5.10 4.34
CA ARG A 117 18.88 6.56 4.46
C ARG A 117 17.47 7.03 4.85
N ALA A 118 16.44 6.56 4.15
CA ALA A 118 15.06 6.98 4.36
C ALA A 118 14.59 6.67 5.79
N LEU A 119 14.87 5.47 6.30
CA LEU A 119 14.41 5.01 7.59
C LEU A 119 15.25 5.58 8.75
N ARG A 120 16.58 5.69 8.59
CA ARG A 120 17.48 6.11 9.66
C ARG A 120 17.68 7.62 9.76
N HIS A 121 17.79 8.30 8.62
CA HIS A 121 18.24 9.70 8.57
C HIS A 121 17.12 10.66 8.18
N ASP A 122 16.31 10.30 7.19
CA ASP A 122 15.27 11.18 6.68
C ASP A 122 13.96 11.05 7.50
N GLY A 123 13.88 10.06 8.40
CA GLY A 123 12.75 9.84 9.28
C GLY A 123 11.45 9.51 8.53
N ALA A 124 11.55 8.73 7.44
CA ALA A 124 10.38 8.24 6.75
C ALA A 124 9.54 7.35 7.69
N ASP A 125 8.21 7.44 7.59
CA ASP A 125 7.29 6.63 8.39
C ASP A 125 7.30 5.15 7.94
N GLY A 126 7.76 4.90 6.72
CA GLY A 126 7.89 3.56 6.14
C GLY A 126 8.32 3.59 4.68
N ILE A 127 8.12 2.47 4.01
CA ILE A 127 8.50 2.25 2.62
C ILE A 127 7.26 1.97 1.77
N ALA A 128 7.16 2.63 0.61
CA ALA A 128 6.23 2.29 -0.45
C ALA A 128 6.88 1.27 -1.38
N LEU A 129 6.41 0.03 -1.36
CA LEU A 129 6.93 -1.07 -2.16
C LEU A 129 5.91 -1.48 -3.21
N LEU A 130 6.31 -1.59 -4.47
CA LEU A 130 5.42 -2.13 -5.50
C LEU A 130 5.46 -3.66 -5.48
N THR A 131 4.40 -4.29 -5.97
CA THR A 131 4.33 -5.75 -6.10
C THR A 131 5.42 -6.30 -7.02
N GLN A 132 5.83 -5.53 -8.03
CA GLN A 132 6.89 -5.94 -8.95
C GLN A 132 7.58 -4.72 -9.57
N TYR A 133 8.82 -4.93 -10.03
CA TYR A 133 9.64 -3.96 -10.76
C TYR A 133 10.21 -4.65 -12.00
N ALA A 134 9.98 -4.10 -13.18
CA ALA A 134 10.42 -4.68 -14.46
C ALA A 134 10.02 -6.16 -14.64
N GLY A 135 8.82 -6.56 -14.15
CA GLY A 135 8.33 -7.94 -14.21
C GLY A 135 8.87 -8.87 -13.14
N GLN A 136 9.69 -8.38 -12.22
CA GLN A 136 10.21 -9.16 -11.10
C GLN A 136 9.40 -8.86 -9.84
N HIS A 137 8.64 -9.85 -9.36
CA HIS A 137 7.87 -9.70 -8.12
C HIS A 137 8.76 -9.65 -6.89
N VAL A 138 8.41 -8.79 -5.94
CA VAL A 138 9.10 -8.73 -4.64
C VAL A 138 8.86 -10.03 -3.85
N GLY A 139 9.78 -10.33 -2.94
CA GLY A 139 9.76 -11.60 -2.18
C GLY A 139 10.47 -12.76 -2.87
N ARG A 140 11.11 -12.58 -4.02
CA ARG A 140 12.05 -13.55 -4.60
C ARG A 140 13.36 -13.55 -3.81
N PRO A 141 14.20 -14.61 -3.93
CA PRO A 141 15.46 -14.69 -3.18
C PRO A 141 16.37 -13.48 -3.34
N GLU A 142 16.38 -12.89 -4.54
CA GLU A 142 17.20 -11.73 -4.88
C GLU A 142 16.91 -10.49 -4.03
N TRP A 143 15.76 -10.47 -3.33
CA TRP A 143 15.32 -9.35 -2.49
C TRP A 143 15.58 -9.58 -0.99
N ASP A 144 16.18 -10.71 -0.61
CA ASP A 144 16.35 -11.08 0.81
C ASP A 144 17.22 -10.06 1.56
N ASP A 145 18.25 -9.47 0.94
CA ASP A 145 19.05 -8.42 1.56
C ASP A 145 18.23 -7.15 1.85
N LEU A 146 17.34 -6.78 0.93
CA LEU A 146 16.40 -5.67 1.17
C LEU A 146 15.44 -6.00 2.32
N LEU A 147 14.88 -7.20 2.34
CA LEU A 147 14.00 -7.63 3.42
C LEU A 147 14.72 -7.63 4.77
N ALA A 148 16.00 -8.00 4.80
CA ALA A 148 16.82 -7.93 6.02
C ALA A 148 17.00 -6.50 6.52
N VAL A 149 17.28 -5.54 5.64
CA VAL A 149 17.37 -4.11 5.99
C VAL A 149 16.03 -3.61 6.53
N LEU A 150 14.92 -3.93 5.88
CA LEU A 150 13.59 -3.53 6.32
C LEU A 150 13.22 -4.15 7.67
N ASP A 151 13.60 -5.40 7.90
CA ASP A 151 13.41 -6.09 9.19
C ASP A 151 14.23 -5.44 10.28
N ASP A 152 15.51 -5.14 10.04
CA ASP A 152 16.40 -4.51 11.01
C ASP A 152 15.86 -3.17 11.52
N HIS A 153 15.18 -2.43 10.67
CA HIS A 153 14.51 -1.18 11.03
C HIS A 153 13.09 -1.37 11.61
N GLY A 154 12.51 -2.58 11.59
CA GLY A 154 11.10 -2.78 11.92
C GLY A 154 10.17 -1.94 11.03
N ALA A 155 10.54 -1.83 9.75
CA ALA A 155 9.94 -0.90 8.81
C ALA A 155 8.44 -1.17 8.60
N LEU A 156 7.65 -0.10 8.47
CA LEU A 156 6.33 -0.18 7.88
C LEU A 156 6.49 -0.29 6.36
N VAL A 157 5.87 -1.30 5.76
CA VAL A 157 5.94 -1.54 4.30
C VAL A 157 4.54 -1.60 3.73
N HIS A 158 4.18 -0.59 2.95
CA HIS A 158 2.94 -0.58 2.18
C HIS A 158 3.19 -1.18 0.80
N VAL A 159 2.52 -2.30 0.51
CA VAL A 159 2.67 -3.03 -0.76
C VAL A 159 1.55 -2.62 -1.71
N HIS A 160 1.90 -1.84 -2.73
CA HIS A 160 0.97 -1.35 -3.74
C HIS A 160 1.12 -2.12 -5.06
N PRO A 161 0.02 -2.55 -5.70
CA PRO A 161 0.10 -3.24 -6.97
C PRO A 161 0.56 -2.34 -8.12
N THR A 162 1.11 -2.99 -9.15
CA THR A 162 1.36 -2.37 -10.44
C THR A 162 0.93 -3.30 -11.57
N ALA A 163 0.79 -2.76 -12.78
CA ALA A 163 0.37 -3.56 -13.92
C ALA A 163 1.45 -4.60 -14.26
N PRO A 164 1.12 -5.90 -14.31
CA PRO A 164 2.07 -6.91 -14.74
C PRO A 164 2.46 -6.68 -16.21
N ALA A 165 3.71 -6.99 -16.56
CA ALA A 165 4.18 -6.92 -17.93
C ALA A 165 3.32 -7.85 -18.81
N GLY A 166 2.78 -7.30 -19.91
CA GLY A 166 1.95 -8.08 -20.83
C GLY A 166 0.53 -8.35 -20.32
N ALA A 167 0.00 -7.53 -19.39
CA ALA A 167 -1.39 -7.64 -18.95
C ALA A 167 -2.34 -7.84 -20.13
N PRO A 168 -3.09 -8.95 -20.17
CA PRO A 168 -3.81 -9.40 -21.35
C PRO A 168 -5.04 -8.56 -21.71
N LEU A 169 -5.47 -7.68 -20.81
CA LEU A 169 -6.76 -7.01 -20.89
C LEU A 169 -6.62 -5.51 -21.22
N ARG A 170 -5.95 -5.20 -22.32
CA ARG A 170 -5.86 -3.81 -22.84
C ARG A 170 -7.24 -3.20 -23.11
N ASP A 171 -8.25 -4.04 -23.34
CA ASP A 171 -9.62 -3.63 -23.67
C ASP A 171 -10.48 -3.28 -22.45
N LEU A 172 -10.04 -3.58 -21.23
CA LEU A 172 -10.74 -3.27 -19.98
C LEU A 172 -10.26 -1.96 -19.35
N GLN A 173 -10.42 -0.84 -20.00
CA GLN A 173 -10.24 0.52 -19.44
C GLN A 173 -9.05 0.76 -18.47
N GLY A 174 -8.18 -0.23 -18.27
CA GLY A 174 -6.96 -0.15 -17.48
C GLY A 174 -6.77 -1.32 -16.50
N PRO A 175 -5.50 -1.62 -16.17
CA PRO A 175 -5.12 -2.77 -15.33
C PRO A 175 -5.59 -2.63 -13.87
N HIS A 176 -5.92 -1.43 -13.40
CA HIS A 176 -6.38 -1.18 -12.03
C HIS A 176 -7.72 -1.85 -11.71
N LEU A 177 -8.55 -2.17 -12.71
CA LEU A 177 -9.84 -2.80 -12.48
C LEU A 177 -9.74 -4.28 -12.07
N VAL A 178 -8.75 -4.99 -12.60
CA VAL A 178 -8.62 -6.44 -12.42
C VAL A 178 -7.20 -6.82 -11.98
N GLU A 179 -6.19 -6.43 -12.77
CA GLU A 179 -4.83 -6.91 -12.60
C GLU A 179 -4.20 -6.53 -11.26
N TYR A 180 -4.52 -5.34 -10.73
CA TYR A 180 -3.96 -4.87 -9.48
C TYR A 180 -4.32 -5.78 -8.30
N VAL A 181 -5.58 -6.17 -8.17
CA VAL A 181 -6.00 -7.05 -7.08
C VAL A 181 -5.40 -8.46 -7.19
N PHE A 182 -5.21 -8.96 -8.41
CA PHE A 182 -4.54 -10.24 -8.63
C PHE A 182 -3.04 -10.15 -8.38
N ASP A 183 -2.40 -9.03 -8.70
CA ASP A 183 -0.96 -8.87 -8.50
C ASP A 183 -0.61 -8.74 -7.01
N THR A 184 -1.41 -8.01 -6.23
CA THR A 184 -1.30 -7.99 -4.77
C THR A 184 -1.43 -9.41 -4.19
N THR A 185 -2.41 -10.17 -4.65
CA THR A 185 -2.61 -11.57 -4.23
C THR A 185 -1.38 -12.41 -4.54
N ARG A 186 -0.81 -12.33 -5.75
CA ARG A 186 0.39 -13.10 -6.15
C ARG A 186 1.57 -12.83 -5.21
N VAL A 187 1.83 -11.56 -4.90
CA VAL A 187 2.95 -11.19 -4.03
C VAL A 187 2.72 -11.67 -2.60
N ALA A 188 1.53 -11.49 -2.04
CA ALA A 188 1.23 -11.99 -0.71
C ALA A 188 1.43 -13.51 -0.61
N VAL A 189 0.96 -14.26 -1.62
CA VAL A 189 1.18 -15.71 -1.75
C VAL A 189 2.67 -16.06 -1.83
N LEU A 190 3.44 -15.32 -2.64
CA LEU A 190 4.87 -15.56 -2.79
C LEU A 190 5.62 -15.32 -1.48
N LEU A 191 5.33 -14.21 -0.78
CA LEU A 191 5.94 -13.88 0.50
C LEU A 191 5.64 -14.95 1.56
N ALA A 192 4.39 -15.41 1.64
CA ALA A 192 4.01 -16.47 2.58
C ALA A 192 4.71 -17.81 2.26
N ARG A 193 4.71 -18.25 0.99
CA ARG A 193 5.38 -19.49 0.56
C ARG A 193 6.88 -19.49 0.82
N ARG A 194 7.49 -18.34 0.86
CA ARG A 194 8.91 -18.17 1.18
C ARG A 194 9.17 -17.90 2.66
N HIS A 195 8.14 -18.05 3.50
CA HIS A 195 8.23 -17.81 4.93
C HIS A 195 8.79 -16.41 5.28
N VAL A 196 8.53 -15.41 4.43
CA VAL A 196 9.06 -14.06 4.62
C VAL A 196 8.57 -13.47 5.94
N PHE A 197 7.32 -13.68 6.29
CA PHE A 197 6.74 -13.18 7.55
C PHE A 197 7.38 -13.80 8.81
N THR A 198 7.89 -15.03 8.71
CA THR A 198 8.60 -15.72 9.80
C THR A 198 10.10 -15.42 9.80
N ARG A 199 10.70 -15.28 8.62
CA ARG A 199 12.13 -14.98 8.46
C ARG A 199 12.46 -13.52 8.79
N PHE A 200 11.51 -12.61 8.53
CA PHE A 200 11.65 -11.16 8.72
C PHE A 200 10.46 -10.64 9.56
N PRO A 201 10.36 -11.03 10.83
CA PRO A 201 9.16 -10.85 11.65
C PRO A 201 8.93 -9.41 12.13
N ARG A 202 9.94 -8.53 12.01
CA ARG A 202 9.83 -7.14 12.46
C ARG A 202 9.24 -6.22 11.39
N ILE A 203 9.16 -6.66 10.13
CA ILE A 203 8.53 -5.88 9.06
C ILE A 203 7.02 -5.81 9.32
N ARG A 204 6.48 -4.59 9.34
CA ARG A 204 5.04 -4.33 9.49
C ARG A 204 4.41 -4.15 8.12
N TRP A 205 3.75 -5.19 7.64
CA TRP A 205 3.18 -5.20 6.30
C TRP A 205 1.79 -4.58 6.26
N ILE A 206 1.52 -3.76 5.24
CA ILE A 206 0.18 -3.32 4.82
C ILE A 206 0.01 -3.69 3.36
N PHE A 207 -0.98 -4.50 3.03
CA PHE A 207 -1.33 -4.81 1.65
C PHE A 207 -2.46 -3.93 1.15
N ALA A 208 -2.23 -3.29 0.01
CA ALA A 208 -3.22 -2.43 -0.63
C ALA A 208 -4.46 -3.22 -1.08
N HIS A 209 -5.61 -2.52 -1.15
CA HIS A 209 -6.89 -3.03 -1.67
C HIS A 209 -7.32 -4.34 -0.98
N GLY A 210 -7.22 -4.39 0.35
CA GLY A 210 -7.60 -5.55 1.15
C GLY A 210 -6.79 -6.83 0.87
N GLY A 211 -5.59 -6.71 0.34
CA GLY A 211 -4.79 -7.86 -0.07
C GLY A 211 -5.27 -8.50 -1.39
N GLY A 212 -6.09 -7.77 -2.16
CA GLY A 212 -6.63 -8.24 -3.42
C GLY A 212 -7.71 -9.31 -3.26
N THR A 213 -7.48 -10.49 -3.81
CA THR A 213 -8.43 -11.62 -3.76
C THR A 213 -8.11 -12.65 -2.68
N LEU A 214 -7.23 -12.33 -1.73
CA LEU A 214 -6.81 -13.25 -0.66
C LEU A 214 -7.98 -13.88 0.09
N PRO A 215 -9.02 -13.14 0.54
CA PRO A 215 -10.15 -13.76 1.23
C PRO A 215 -10.90 -14.80 0.39
N TYR A 216 -10.93 -14.60 -0.93
CA TYR A 216 -11.59 -15.52 -1.85
C TYR A 216 -10.81 -16.82 -2.10
N VAL A 217 -9.46 -16.75 -2.07
CA VAL A 217 -8.59 -17.89 -2.42
C VAL A 217 -7.98 -18.60 -1.20
N ALA A 218 -8.22 -18.10 0.01
CA ALA A 218 -7.59 -18.59 1.24
C ALA A 218 -7.70 -20.10 1.42
N GLU A 219 -8.90 -20.66 1.33
CA GLU A 219 -9.13 -22.10 1.49
C GLU A 219 -8.39 -22.94 0.43
N ARG A 220 -8.25 -22.42 -0.80
CA ARG A 220 -7.48 -23.10 -1.86
C ARG A 220 -5.98 -23.13 -1.57
N LEU A 221 -5.49 -22.16 -0.81
CA LEU A 221 -4.07 -22.04 -0.47
C LEU A 221 -3.72 -22.96 0.71
N ASP A 222 -4.70 -23.28 1.56
CA ASP A 222 -4.56 -24.17 2.71
C ASP A 222 -4.81 -25.66 2.36
N ASP A 223 -5.26 -25.97 1.13
CA ASP A 223 -5.54 -27.33 0.68
C ASP A 223 -4.25 -28.03 0.17
N PRO A 224 -3.93 -29.28 0.57
CA PRO A 224 -2.80 -30.02 0.00
C PRO A 224 -2.96 -30.16 -1.54
N PRO A 225 -1.94 -29.90 -2.34
CA PRO A 225 -0.49 -29.80 -2.06
C PRO A 225 0.02 -28.38 -1.75
N GLY A 226 -0.85 -27.46 -1.39
CA GLY A 226 -0.51 -26.04 -1.18
C GLY A 226 -0.04 -25.69 0.23
N THR A 227 0.06 -26.65 1.15
CA THR A 227 0.62 -26.38 2.48
C THR A 227 2.03 -25.87 2.37
N VAL A 228 2.30 -24.78 3.07
CA VAL A 228 3.64 -24.27 3.26
C VAL A 228 4.45 -25.30 4.03
N ASP A 229 5.68 -25.58 3.64
CA ASP A 229 6.57 -26.49 4.35
C ASP A 229 6.61 -26.11 5.84
N GLY A 230 6.20 -26.99 6.73
CA GLY A 230 6.14 -26.72 8.18
C GLY A 230 4.75 -26.84 8.81
N GLY A 231 3.69 -26.99 8.00
CA GLY A 231 2.33 -27.29 8.49
C GLY A 231 1.52 -26.06 8.92
N ASP A 232 2.07 -24.84 8.79
CA ASP A 232 1.32 -23.61 9.06
C ASP A 232 0.25 -23.39 7.99
N ARG A 233 -0.95 -23.00 8.41
CA ARG A 233 -1.97 -22.57 7.48
C ARG A 233 -1.54 -21.29 6.81
N PHE A 234 -1.76 -21.21 5.50
CA PHE A 234 -1.41 -20.03 4.69
C PHE A 234 -2.10 -18.75 5.22
N ALA A 235 -3.36 -18.87 5.62
CA ALA A 235 -4.10 -17.78 6.23
C ALA A 235 -3.43 -17.26 7.51
N ASP A 236 -2.86 -18.12 8.34
CA ASP A 236 -2.22 -17.72 9.61
C ASP A 236 -0.93 -16.94 9.37
N LEU A 237 -0.15 -17.30 8.33
CA LEU A 237 1.03 -16.54 7.92
C LEU A 237 0.67 -15.13 7.45
N LEU A 238 -0.47 -14.93 6.80
CA LEU A 238 -0.90 -13.63 6.31
C LEU A 238 -1.57 -12.76 7.38
N ARG A 239 -2.13 -13.36 8.45
CA ARG A 239 -2.80 -12.63 9.53
C ARG A 239 -1.89 -11.76 10.38
N VAL A 240 -0.58 -11.88 10.25
CA VAL A 240 0.38 -10.93 10.88
C VAL A 240 0.41 -9.58 10.17
N SER A 241 -0.16 -9.50 8.97
CA SER A 241 -0.20 -8.29 8.15
C SER A 241 -1.46 -7.48 8.38
N CYS A 242 -1.41 -6.20 8.03
CA CYS A 242 -2.58 -5.34 7.88
C CYS A 242 -3.01 -5.23 6.42
N PHE A 243 -4.26 -4.82 6.22
CA PHE A 243 -4.89 -4.69 4.91
C PHE A 243 -5.64 -3.36 4.84
N ASP A 244 -5.39 -2.56 3.81
CA ASP A 244 -6.11 -1.30 3.69
C ASP A 244 -7.50 -1.47 3.04
N THR A 245 -8.31 -0.43 3.16
CA THR A 245 -9.70 -0.45 2.69
C THR A 245 -9.89 0.16 1.31
N ALA A 246 -8.81 0.54 0.64
CA ALA A 246 -8.91 1.25 -0.63
C ALA A 246 -9.77 0.49 -1.66
N LEU A 247 -10.76 1.17 -2.22
CA LEU A 247 -11.69 0.65 -3.23
C LEU A 247 -12.54 -0.56 -2.81
N LEU A 248 -12.55 -0.95 -1.53
CA LEU A 248 -13.41 -2.04 -1.06
C LEU A 248 -14.86 -1.60 -0.92
N GLY A 249 -15.78 -2.42 -1.44
CA GLY A 249 -17.20 -2.35 -1.12
C GLY A 249 -17.55 -3.16 0.13
N ARG A 250 -18.77 -2.97 0.66
CA ARG A 250 -19.22 -3.68 1.88
C ARG A 250 -19.04 -5.20 1.85
N PRO A 251 -19.38 -5.92 0.75
CA PRO A 251 -19.18 -7.37 0.69
C PRO A 251 -17.70 -7.77 0.80
N ALA A 252 -16.81 -7.05 0.11
CA ALA A 252 -15.36 -7.32 0.14
C ALA A 252 -14.79 -7.03 1.53
N LEU A 253 -15.23 -5.96 2.19
CA LEU A 253 -14.83 -5.63 3.55
C LEU A 253 -15.28 -6.68 4.56
N ALA A 254 -16.51 -7.21 4.42
CA ALA A 254 -17.01 -8.29 5.29
C ALA A 254 -16.16 -9.56 5.11
N ALA A 255 -15.85 -9.95 3.88
CA ALA A 255 -14.99 -11.09 3.60
C ALA A 255 -13.56 -10.88 4.14
N LEU A 256 -13.02 -9.66 4.04
CA LEU A 256 -11.71 -9.33 4.59
C LEU A 256 -11.71 -9.40 6.13
N ALA A 257 -12.77 -8.93 6.80
CA ALA A 257 -12.90 -8.99 8.25
C ALA A 257 -13.00 -10.43 8.76
N GLU A 258 -13.68 -11.30 8.02
CA GLU A 258 -13.74 -12.74 8.32
C GLU A 258 -12.38 -13.43 8.12
N PHE A 259 -11.67 -13.04 7.07
CA PHE A 259 -10.35 -13.61 6.74
C PHE A 259 -9.24 -13.15 7.71
N ALA A 260 -9.10 -11.84 7.92
CA ALA A 260 -7.96 -11.26 8.61
C ALA A 260 -8.21 -10.89 10.07
N GLY A 261 -9.48 -10.68 10.44
CA GLY A 261 -9.87 -10.01 11.68
C GLY A 261 -9.98 -8.49 11.51
N ALA A 262 -10.91 -7.88 12.21
CA ALA A 262 -11.18 -6.44 12.11
C ALA A 262 -10.01 -5.57 12.60
N ASP A 263 -9.20 -6.08 13.52
CA ASP A 263 -8.01 -5.43 14.07
C ASP A 263 -6.84 -5.33 13.07
N ARG A 264 -6.92 -6.03 11.95
CA ARG A 264 -5.95 -6.00 10.85
C ARG A 264 -6.38 -5.13 9.68
N ILE A 265 -7.54 -4.50 9.77
CA ILE A 265 -8.04 -3.61 8.72
C ILE A 265 -7.70 -2.17 9.08
N VAL A 266 -7.02 -1.49 8.17
CA VAL A 266 -6.60 -0.09 8.31
C VAL A 266 -7.23 0.76 7.21
N PHE A 267 -7.47 2.03 7.49
CA PHE A 267 -8.05 2.92 6.51
C PHE A 267 -7.03 3.30 5.43
N GLY A 268 -7.39 3.08 4.16
CA GLY A 268 -6.68 3.55 2.98
C GLY A 268 -7.67 4.09 1.97
N SER A 269 -7.39 5.27 1.40
CA SER A 269 -8.30 5.96 0.50
C SER A 269 -8.05 5.69 -0.97
N ASP A 270 -6.80 5.50 -1.36
CA ASP A 270 -6.33 5.57 -2.76
C ASP A 270 -6.59 6.94 -3.42
N ALA A 271 -6.69 8.00 -2.59
CA ALA A 271 -6.79 9.38 -3.11
C ALA A 271 -5.49 9.76 -3.83
N PRO A 272 -5.54 10.54 -4.91
CA PRO A 272 -6.69 11.21 -5.52
C PRO A 272 -7.40 10.40 -6.63
N PHE A 273 -7.14 9.10 -6.74
CA PHE A 273 -7.74 8.25 -7.79
C PHE A 273 -9.22 7.91 -7.53
N ILE A 274 -9.73 8.24 -6.34
CA ILE A 274 -11.12 8.08 -5.99
C ILE A 274 -11.87 9.40 -6.17
N HIS A 275 -13.00 9.35 -6.86
CA HIS A 275 -13.84 10.51 -7.14
C HIS A 275 -15.27 10.36 -6.57
N GLY A 276 -15.85 11.50 -6.16
CA GLY A 276 -17.27 11.68 -5.91
C GLY A 276 -17.87 10.87 -4.75
N ASP A 277 -19.04 10.29 -4.95
CA ASP A 277 -19.85 9.63 -3.90
C ASP A 277 -19.21 8.39 -3.27
N ARG A 278 -18.11 7.87 -3.82
CA ARG A 278 -17.32 6.79 -3.19
C ARG A 278 -16.75 7.22 -1.83
N ILE A 279 -16.50 8.51 -1.63
CA ILE A 279 -16.08 9.07 -0.33
C ILE A 279 -17.10 8.77 0.78
N LYS A 280 -18.39 8.84 0.47
CA LYS A 280 -19.47 8.53 1.44
C LYS A 280 -19.46 7.06 1.86
N ASN A 281 -19.10 6.15 0.93
CA ASN A 281 -18.93 4.74 1.25
C ASN A 281 -17.72 4.49 2.16
N LEU A 282 -16.66 5.29 2.02
CA LEU A 282 -15.46 5.21 2.87
C LEU A 282 -15.76 5.65 4.31
N MET A 283 -16.60 6.66 4.53
CA MET A 283 -17.06 7.04 5.88
C MET A 283 -17.81 5.90 6.57
N HIS A 284 -18.61 5.15 5.81
CA HIS A 284 -19.30 3.96 6.31
C HIS A 284 -18.34 2.82 6.71
N ILE A 285 -17.21 2.71 6.03
CA ILE A 285 -16.15 1.75 6.35
C ILE A 285 -15.46 2.10 7.67
N GLN A 286 -15.22 3.39 7.94
CA GLN A 286 -14.70 3.82 9.25
C GLN A 286 -15.62 3.43 10.39
N ASP A 287 -16.93 3.57 10.23
CA ASP A 287 -17.90 3.16 11.24
C ASP A 287 -17.91 1.64 11.45
N LEU A 288 -17.74 0.86 10.38
CA LEU A 288 -17.65 -0.60 10.47
C LEU A 288 -16.36 -1.05 11.17
N ILE A 289 -15.22 -0.42 10.89
CA ILE A 289 -13.95 -0.69 11.58
C ILE A 289 -14.06 -0.35 13.08
N ARG A 290 -14.72 0.76 13.41
CA ARG A 290 -14.98 1.14 14.82
C ARG A 290 -15.90 0.18 15.54
N LEU A 291 -16.96 -0.30 14.90
CA LEU A 291 -17.92 -1.24 15.46
C LEU A 291 -17.31 -2.64 15.65
N GLY A 292 -16.43 -3.07 14.74
CA GLY A 292 -15.66 -4.32 14.88
C GLY A 292 -14.63 -4.30 16.03
N GLY A 293 -14.08 -3.13 16.34
CA GLY A 293 -13.15 -2.95 17.47
C GLY A 293 -13.83 -2.87 18.86
N ALA A 294 -15.16 -2.75 18.92
CA ALA A 294 -15.91 -2.60 20.16
C ALA A 294 -16.39 -3.92 20.79
N THR A 295 -16.16 -5.06 20.13
CA THR A 295 -16.44 -6.37 20.74
C THR A 295 -15.20 -6.95 21.40
N THR A 296 -14.77 -6.37 22.53
CA THR A 296 -14.01 -7.15 23.51
C THR A 296 -14.95 -8.18 24.09
N PRO A 297 -14.56 -9.47 24.16
CA PRO A 297 -15.32 -10.43 24.95
C PRO A 297 -15.28 -9.96 26.40
N SER A 298 -16.42 -9.67 26.97
CA SER A 298 -16.55 -9.50 28.41
C SER A 298 -16.05 -10.80 29.06
N ASP A 299 -15.10 -10.68 29.98
CA ASP A 299 -14.72 -11.71 30.94
C ASP A 299 -16.01 -12.36 31.52
N GLY A 300 -16.35 -13.52 31.00
CA GLY A 300 -17.30 -14.43 31.59
C GLY A 300 -16.59 -15.21 32.68
N GLY A 301 -16.56 -14.66 33.88
CA GLY A 301 -16.15 -15.42 35.05
C GLY A 301 -17.06 -16.63 35.28
N ARG A 302 -16.47 -17.79 35.40
CA ARG A 302 -16.63 -18.81 36.45
C ARG A 302 -15.67 -19.95 36.22
#